data_cad937ca54f0fb29464855e3cd2598c6
#
_entry.id   cad937ca54f0fb29464855e3cd2598c6
#
_cell.length_a   1.000
_cell.length_b   1.000
_cell.length_c   1.000
_cell.angle_alpha   90.00
_cell.angle_beta   90.00
_cell.angle_gamma   90.00
#
_symmetry.space_group_name_H-M   'P 1'
#
loop_
_entity.id
_entity.type
_entity.pdbx_description
1 polymer ?
#
loop_
_entity_poly.entity_id
_entity_poly.type
_entity_poly.pdbx_seq_one_letter_code
_entity_poly.pdbx_strand_id
1 'polypeptide(L)'
;MRRIDLKKANVARSNTIRDINRQIVLNYVRERGPISRAEIAHETALQRSTVSLIVEELRVDGLIEEVSGESTGGRPPILLSLRTADAVAIGVDVGTNKTIVATSDLAGRVMEEESFDTN
;
A
#
# COMPACT_ATOMS: atom_id res chain seq x y z
N MET A 1 -11.81 37.68 -4.57
CA MET A 1 -10.70 36.97 -3.92
C MET A 1 -11.24 35.87 -3.03
N ARG A 2 -10.85 34.63 -3.29
CA ARG A 2 -11.29 33.51 -2.45
C ARG A 2 -10.56 33.52 -1.13
N ARG A 3 -11.30 33.40 -0.04
CA ARG A 3 -10.68 33.11 1.27
C ARG A 3 -10.29 31.68 1.35
N ILE A 4 -9.06 31.42 1.75
CA ILE A 4 -8.58 30.08 2.03
C ILE A 4 -8.98 29.73 3.47
N ASP A 5 -9.69 28.64 3.63
CA ASP A 5 -9.99 28.10 4.96
C ASP A 5 -8.76 27.36 5.46
N LEU A 6 -8.05 27.95 6.41
CA LEU A 6 -6.81 27.39 6.96
C LEU A 6 -7.04 26.06 7.67
N LYS A 7 -8.21 25.84 8.27
CA LYS A 7 -8.52 24.56 8.92
C LYS A 7 -8.66 23.44 7.88
N LYS A 8 -9.35 23.71 6.78
CA LYS A 8 -9.49 22.74 5.69
C LYS A 8 -8.15 22.47 5.02
N ALA A 9 -7.31 23.48 4.82
CA ALA A 9 -5.99 23.35 4.25
C ALA A 9 -5.10 22.46 5.14
N ASN A 10 -5.15 22.65 6.46
CA ASN A 10 -4.38 21.82 7.41
C ASN A 10 -4.84 20.36 7.41
N VAL A 11 -6.16 20.12 7.37
CA VAL A 11 -6.70 18.76 7.31
C VAL A 11 -6.30 18.08 6.02
N ALA A 12 -6.37 18.76 4.89
CA ALA A 12 -5.96 18.21 3.59
C ALA A 12 -4.47 17.86 3.58
N ARG A 13 -3.61 18.70 4.17
CA ARG A 13 -2.18 18.44 4.29
C ARG A 13 -1.90 17.21 5.16
N SER A 14 -2.59 17.09 6.30
CA SER A 14 -2.44 15.93 7.19
C SER A 14 -2.85 14.64 6.49
N ASN A 15 -3.96 14.65 5.75
CA ASN A 15 -4.41 13.49 5.00
C ASN A 15 -3.42 13.12 3.89
N THR A 16 -2.84 14.10 3.22
CA THR A 16 -1.82 13.87 2.20
C THR A 16 -0.58 13.21 2.78
N ILE A 17 -0.10 13.67 3.94
CA ILE A 17 1.04 13.07 4.63
C ILE A 17 0.73 11.63 5.03
N ARG A 18 -0.46 11.36 5.57
CA ARG A 18 -0.89 10.02 5.92
C ARG A 18 -0.92 9.11 4.68
N ASP A 19 -1.44 9.59 3.58
CA ASP A 19 -1.51 8.83 2.34
C ASP A 19 -0.11 8.50 1.81
N ILE A 20 0.81 9.44 1.86
CA ILE A 20 2.20 9.22 1.49
C ILE A 20 2.83 8.16 2.39
N ASN A 21 2.64 8.26 3.70
CA ASN A 21 3.19 7.30 4.65
C ASN A 21 2.61 5.89 4.44
N ARG A 22 1.32 5.78 4.14
CA ARG A 22 0.70 4.49 3.80
C ARG A 22 1.36 3.89 2.54
N GLN A 23 1.58 4.70 1.52
CA GLN A 23 2.24 4.25 0.30
C GLN A 23 3.65 3.77 0.57
N ILE A 24 4.39 4.49 1.41
CA ILE A 24 5.76 4.09 1.78
C ILE A 24 5.74 2.71 2.45
N VAL A 25 4.89 2.52 3.45
CA VAL A 25 4.81 1.24 4.17
C VAL A 25 4.38 0.11 3.23
N LEU A 26 3.35 0.34 2.42
CA LEU A 26 2.87 -0.67 1.48
C LEU A 26 3.95 -1.06 0.46
N ASN A 27 4.71 -0.08 -0.04
CA ASN A 27 5.81 -0.33 -0.97
C ASN A 27 6.91 -1.17 -0.33
N TYR A 28 7.26 -0.90 0.93
CA TYR A 28 8.25 -1.71 1.63
C TYR A 28 7.81 -3.16 1.80
N VAL A 29 6.55 -3.38 2.16
CA VAL A 29 6.01 -4.74 2.27
C VAL A 29 6.03 -5.42 0.90
N ARG A 30 5.66 -4.71 -0.16
CA ARG A 30 5.66 -5.25 -1.52
C ARG A 30 7.08 -5.63 -1.99
N GLU A 31 8.04 -4.74 -1.79
CA GLU A 31 9.40 -4.91 -2.33
C GLU A 31 10.27 -5.81 -1.46
N ARG A 32 10.08 -5.79 -0.15
CA ARG A 32 10.95 -6.46 0.80
C ARG A 32 10.25 -7.45 1.72
N GLY A 33 8.94 -7.63 1.55
CA GLY A 33 8.22 -8.59 2.37
C GLY A 33 8.66 -10.04 2.12
N PRO A 34 8.56 -10.92 3.13
CA PRO A 34 8.06 -10.63 4.48
C PRO A 34 9.01 -9.76 5.31
N ILE A 35 8.48 -8.79 6.00
CA ILE A 35 9.28 -7.80 6.75
C ILE A 35 8.56 -7.43 8.05
N SER A 36 9.33 -7.20 9.14
CA SER A 36 8.77 -6.83 10.42
C SER A 36 8.43 -5.33 10.50
N ARG A 37 7.55 -4.98 11.44
CA ARG A 37 7.24 -3.57 11.72
C ARG A 37 8.49 -2.78 12.12
N ALA A 38 9.35 -3.39 12.92
CA ALA A 38 10.58 -2.76 13.38
C ALA A 38 11.53 -2.46 12.22
N GLU A 39 11.65 -3.37 11.26
CA GLU A 39 12.48 -3.15 10.07
C GLU A 39 11.91 -2.04 9.20
N ILE A 40 10.60 -2.00 9.00
CA ILE A 40 9.95 -0.91 8.26
C ILE A 40 10.24 0.44 8.93
N ALA A 41 10.06 0.52 10.24
CA ALA A 41 10.32 1.75 10.98
C ALA A 41 11.79 2.18 10.88
N HIS A 42 12.70 1.23 10.98
CA HIS A 42 14.13 1.50 10.87
C HIS A 42 14.51 2.04 9.48
N GLU A 43 14.02 1.41 8.43
CA GLU A 43 14.38 1.79 7.06
C GLU A 43 13.69 3.04 6.55
N THR A 44 12.48 3.32 7.03
CA THR A 44 11.70 4.49 6.59
C THR A 44 11.91 5.73 7.45
N ALA A 45 12.55 5.58 8.61
CA ALA A 45 12.64 6.60 9.64
C ALA A 45 11.27 7.06 10.21
N LEU A 46 10.21 6.31 9.94
CA LEU A 46 8.91 6.53 10.59
C LEU A 46 8.96 6.01 12.01
N GLN A 47 8.19 6.63 12.90
CA GLN A 47 8.06 6.15 14.27
C GLN A 47 7.37 4.79 14.29
N ARG A 48 7.75 3.94 15.23
CA ARG A 48 7.15 2.59 15.37
C ARG A 48 5.64 2.65 15.57
N SER A 49 5.15 3.61 16.34
CA SER A 49 3.72 3.81 16.54
C SER A 49 3.00 4.17 15.24
N THR A 50 3.62 5.00 14.41
CA THR A 50 3.07 5.36 13.10
C THR A 50 3.02 4.15 12.17
N VAL A 51 4.09 3.36 12.12
CA VAL A 51 4.13 2.13 11.33
C VAL A 51 3.05 1.16 11.80
N SER A 52 2.92 0.94 13.10
CA SER A 52 1.91 0.02 13.66
C SER A 52 0.49 0.44 13.30
N LEU A 53 0.20 1.73 13.35
CA LEU A 53 -1.11 2.28 12.98
C LEU A 53 -1.41 2.04 11.51
N ILE A 54 -0.45 2.35 10.65
CA ILE A 54 -0.57 2.16 9.20
C ILE A 54 -0.74 0.69 8.85
N VAL A 55 0.07 -0.17 9.45
CA VAL A 55 -0.01 -1.62 9.24
C VAL A 55 -1.41 -2.13 9.59
N GLU A 56 -1.97 -1.67 10.71
CA GLU A 56 -3.31 -2.10 11.11
C GLU A 56 -4.38 -1.62 10.10
N GLU A 57 -4.27 -0.40 9.61
CA GLU A 57 -5.16 0.09 8.55
C GLU A 57 -5.05 -0.75 7.28
N LEU A 58 -3.84 -1.09 6.86
CA LEU A 58 -3.62 -1.91 5.66
C LEU A 58 -4.13 -3.34 5.85
N ARG A 59 -4.02 -3.90 7.06
CA ARG A 59 -4.56 -5.22 7.37
C ARG A 59 -6.09 -5.23 7.30
N VAL A 60 -6.72 -4.23 7.90
CA VAL A 60 -8.19 -4.09 7.87
C VAL A 60 -8.68 -3.94 6.44
N ASP A 61 -7.95 -3.21 5.61
CA ASP A 61 -8.28 -3.05 4.19
C ASP A 61 -7.97 -4.31 3.35
N GLY A 62 -7.37 -5.32 3.95
CA GLY A 62 -7.10 -6.58 3.26
C GLY A 62 -5.90 -6.55 2.31
N LEU A 63 -5.02 -5.57 2.44
CA LEU A 63 -3.87 -5.41 1.55
C LEU A 63 -2.64 -6.17 2.02
N ILE A 64 -2.48 -6.34 3.33
CA ILE A 64 -1.35 -7.06 3.93
C ILE A 64 -1.84 -8.07 4.96
N GLU A 65 -1.01 -9.04 5.25
CA GLU A 65 -1.29 -10.07 6.25
C GLU A 65 -0.05 -10.34 7.10
N GLU A 66 -0.28 -10.89 8.28
CA GLU A 66 0.79 -11.33 9.17
C GLU A 66 1.17 -12.78 8.87
N VAL A 67 2.46 -13.04 8.76
CA VAL A 67 3.00 -14.38 8.60
C VAL A 67 4.07 -14.62 9.65
N SER A 68 4.25 -15.89 10.05
CA SER A 68 5.30 -16.24 11.01
C SER A 68 6.63 -16.37 10.32
N GLY A 69 7.67 -15.74 10.86
CA GLY A 69 9.04 -15.93 10.42
C GLY A 69 9.66 -17.16 11.02
N GLU A 70 10.90 -17.44 10.63
CA GLU A 70 11.64 -18.57 11.18
C GLU A 70 12.02 -18.31 12.64
N SER A 71 11.81 -19.34 13.48
CA SER A 71 12.20 -19.27 14.88
C SER A 71 13.65 -19.69 15.06
N THR A 72 14.43 -18.86 15.76
CA THR A 72 15.83 -19.16 16.08
C THR A 72 16.01 -19.50 17.56
N GLY A 73 15.05 -20.18 18.17
CA GLY A 73 15.12 -20.64 19.55
C GLY A 73 14.22 -19.89 20.53
N GLY A 74 13.23 -19.14 20.04
CA GLY A 74 12.26 -18.45 20.83
C GLY A 74 10.94 -18.36 20.09
N ARG A 75 10.11 -17.37 20.48
CA ARG A 75 8.87 -17.12 19.78
C ARG A 75 9.16 -16.66 18.35
N PRO A 76 8.51 -17.24 17.32
CA PRO A 76 8.71 -16.80 15.95
C PRO A 76 8.37 -15.31 15.78
N PRO A 77 9.15 -14.56 15.00
CA PRO A 77 8.82 -13.18 14.70
C PRO A 77 7.57 -13.11 13.83
N ILE A 78 6.81 -12.04 13.99
CA ILE A 78 5.66 -11.74 13.13
C ILE A 78 6.15 -10.85 12.00
N LEU A 79 5.96 -11.30 10.78
CA LEU A 79 6.35 -10.58 9.58
C LEU A 79 5.10 -10.18 8.78
N LEU A 80 5.26 -9.17 7.94
CA LEU A 80 4.20 -8.64 7.11
C LEU A 80 4.46 -8.99 5.65
N SER A 81 3.42 -9.42 4.97
CA SER A 81 3.47 -9.78 3.56
C SER A 81 2.24 -9.25 2.84
N LEU A 82 2.32 -9.04 1.54
CA LEU A 82 1.15 -8.67 0.75
C LEU A 82 0.15 -9.82 0.76
N ARG A 83 -1.13 -9.46 0.90
CA ARG A 83 -2.22 -10.40 0.74
C ARG A 83 -2.65 -10.38 -0.73
N THR A 84 -2.19 -11.36 -1.48
CA THR A 84 -2.39 -11.40 -2.93
C THR A 84 -3.59 -12.26 -3.37
N ALA A 85 -4.09 -13.11 -2.48
CA ALA A 85 -5.10 -14.11 -2.84
C ALA A 85 -6.44 -13.50 -3.28
N ASP A 86 -6.86 -12.40 -2.65
CA ASP A 86 -8.19 -11.80 -2.87
C ASP A 86 -8.12 -10.35 -3.36
N ALA A 87 -6.94 -9.81 -3.59
CA ALA A 87 -6.78 -8.40 -3.94
C ALA A 87 -6.29 -8.25 -5.36
N VAL A 88 -6.89 -7.30 -6.06
CA VAL A 88 -6.50 -6.94 -7.43
C VAL A 88 -6.29 -5.44 -7.53
N ALA A 89 -5.38 -5.04 -8.40
CA ALA A 89 -5.23 -3.65 -8.79
C ALA A 89 -5.79 -3.48 -10.21
N ILE A 90 -6.45 -2.34 -10.43
CA ILE A 90 -7.02 -2.03 -11.74
C ILE A 90 -6.27 -0.82 -12.30
N GLY A 91 -5.67 -1.00 -13.47
CA GLY A 91 -5.03 0.08 -14.19
C GLY A 91 -5.83 0.42 -15.45
N VAL A 92 -5.93 1.70 -15.75
CA VAL A 92 -6.62 2.18 -16.94
C VAL A 92 -5.68 3.10 -17.71
N ASP A 93 -5.43 2.75 -18.97
CA ASP A 93 -4.65 3.59 -19.87
C ASP A 93 -5.56 4.07 -20.99
N VAL A 94 -5.85 5.37 -21.00
CA VAL A 94 -6.75 5.98 -21.99
C VAL A 94 -5.90 6.59 -23.10
N GLY A 95 -5.86 5.91 -24.23
CA GLY A 95 -5.18 6.41 -25.41
C GLY A 95 -6.13 7.14 -26.36
N THR A 96 -5.60 7.68 -27.43
CA THR A 96 -6.38 8.43 -28.42
C THR A 96 -7.38 7.53 -29.15
N ASN A 97 -6.98 6.31 -29.49
CA ASN A 97 -7.78 5.36 -30.26
C ASN A 97 -8.26 4.17 -29.44
N LYS A 98 -7.54 3.81 -28.39
CA LYS A 98 -7.86 2.64 -27.56
C LYS A 98 -7.73 2.97 -26.09
N THR A 99 -8.61 2.36 -25.33
CA THR A 99 -8.51 2.35 -23.86
C THR A 99 -8.18 0.93 -23.43
N ILE A 100 -7.16 0.79 -22.60
CA ILE A 100 -6.73 -0.49 -22.07
C ILE A 100 -7.07 -0.52 -20.58
N VAL A 101 -7.78 -1.56 -20.15
CA VAL A 101 -8.06 -1.82 -18.75
C VAL A 101 -7.36 -3.11 -18.37
N ALA A 102 -6.51 -3.05 -17.38
CA ALA A 102 -5.78 -4.21 -16.91
C ALA A 102 -6.05 -4.45 -15.44
N THR A 103 -6.19 -5.70 -15.04
CA THR A 103 -6.20 -6.09 -13.64
C THR A 103 -4.90 -6.82 -13.33
N SER A 104 -4.37 -6.55 -12.16
CA SER A 104 -3.16 -7.21 -11.70
C SER A 104 -3.31 -7.64 -10.25
N ASP A 105 -2.49 -8.58 -9.83
CA ASP A 105 -2.35 -8.85 -8.41
C ASP A 105 -1.56 -7.70 -7.74
N LEU A 106 -1.48 -7.71 -6.41
CA LEU A 106 -0.78 -6.64 -5.69
C LEU A 106 0.73 -6.67 -5.91
N ALA A 107 1.27 -7.76 -6.41
CA ALA A 107 2.69 -7.87 -6.76
C ALA A 107 3.00 -7.30 -8.16
N GLY A 108 1.97 -6.88 -8.91
CA GLY A 108 2.13 -6.27 -10.22
C GLY A 108 2.02 -7.22 -11.40
N ARG A 109 1.61 -8.47 -11.16
CA ARG A 109 1.40 -9.42 -12.27
C ARG A 109 0.06 -9.15 -12.94
N VAL A 110 0.09 -8.92 -14.23
CA VAL A 110 -1.13 -8.72 -15.00
C VAL A 110 -1.94 -10.03 -15.07
N MET A 111 -3.17 -9.98 -14.60
CA MET A 111 -4.09 -11.13 -14.59
C MET A 111 -4.99 -11.13 -15.80
N GLU A 112 -5.59 -9.99 -16.12
CA GLU A 112 -6.44 -9.80 -17.27
C GLU A 112 -6.18 -8.44 -17.89
N GLU A 113 -6.33 -8.37 -19.19
CA GLU A 113 -6.22 -7.13 -19.93
C GLU A 113 -7.28 -7.09 -21.02
N GLU A 114 -8.03 -6.00 -21.06
CA GLU A 114 -9.03 -5.77 -22.12
C GLU A 114 -8.73 -4.43 -22.76
N SER A 115 -8.91 -4.40 -24.07
CA SER A 115 -8.81 -3.16 -24.82
C SER A 115 -10.08 -2.91 -25.61
N PHE A 116 -10.49 -1.66 -25.69
CA PHE A 116 -11.65 -1.26 -26.47
C PHE A 116 -11.43 0.12 -27.07
N ASP A 117 -12.20 0.43 -28.10
CA ASP A 117 -12.08 1.71 -28.78
C ASP A 117 -12.51 2.85 -27.87
N THR A 118 -11.74 3.93 -27.86
CA THR A 118 -12.00 5.09 -26.99
C THR A 118 -13.20 5.90 -27.47
N ASN A 119 -13.61 5.81 -28.70
CA ASN A 119 -14.76 6.53 -29.28
C ASN A 119 -16.06 5.78 -29.14
#